data_4f995d041233e85a85977c64da8c0d23
#
_entry.id   4f995d041233e85a85977c64da8c0d23
#
_cell.length_a   1.000
_cell.length_b   1.000
_cell.length_c   1.000
_cell.angle_alpha   90.00
_cell.angle_beta   90.00
_cell.angle_gamma   90.00
#
_symmetry.space_group_name_H-M   'P 1'
#
loop_
_entity.id
_entity.type
_entity.pdbx_description
1 polymer ?
#
loop_
_entity_poly.entity_id
_entity_poly.type
_entity_poly.pdbx_seq_one_letter_code
_entity_poly.pdbx_strand_id
1 'polypeptide(L)'
;SKEEFRDLIKYVSEYYDKNKKIITENGFKIGNPHIKTNLYNLEKHIQTIKEYNVSISGSIDLPFLLHDKFRTTKDNKKTMKKILDNINLLKDLPNNKKVSATVFKEHYLEIDKMIEDIKFLHKNTCLDMNDFNFMIGFDYNSNGLLTPLTEEEQVDFFKRMHKEFDNTDLASGVNGAWFNEFGPEYCTNCDNCGEKFFLLEKNGDIYSCVRGQKHEEFYYGNIYKDSVEKIMDTAKAKIFKNHNKNQFNEDCAKCGYLYICKTGCPFVKNIYNSNKSYTCKLQQELYKLRNYEKNENEELVYRYVSKMHPDIMEKYVPEAKIDDENNLINLIKQDKKLKYIYDADTFILKVDNNEYKLQSQILRKAREIVYITEDID
;
A
#
# COMPACT_ATOMS: atom_id res chain seq x y z
N SER A 1 24.19 15.23 -1.78
CA SER A 1 24.97 15.87 -2.87
C SER A 1 24.70 15.17 -4.21
N LYS A 2 25.20 15.71 -5.32
CA LYS A 2 25.13 15.09 -6.65
C LYS A 2 25.93 13.77 -6.68
N GLU A 3 27.06 13.74 -6.03
CA GLU A 3 27.95 12.58 -5.92
C GLU A 3 27.30 11.46 -5.10
N GLU A 4 26.81 11.74 -3.90
CA GLU A 4 26.12 10.75 -3.06
C GLU A 4 24.92 10.12 -3.80
N PHE A 5 24.16 10.91 -4.55
CA PHE A 5 23.07 10.39 -5.36
C PHE A 5 23.57 9.42 -6.44
N ARG A 6 24.63 9.79 -7.16
CA ARG A 6 25.23 8.94 -8.18
C ARG A 6 25.76 7.62 -7.58
N ASP A 7 26.49 7.71 -6.46
CA ASP A 7 27.06 6.55 -5.78
C ASP A 7 25.97 5.58 -5.31
N LEU A 8 24.86 6.11 -4.75
CA LEU A 8 23.71 5.29 -4.36
C LEU A 8 23.08 4.59 -5.56
N ILE A 9 22.82 5.30 -6.64
CA ILE A 9 22.22 4.71 -7.85
C ILE A 9 23.15 3.67 -8.47
N LYS A 10 24.44 3.95 -8.53
CA LYS A 10 25.47 3.02 -8.99
C LYS A 10 25.44 1.74 -8.15
N TYR A 11 25.48 1.87 -6.83
CA TYR A 11 25.45 0.73 -5.92
C TYR A 11 24.21 -0.15 -6.13
N VAL A 12 23.03 0.47 -6.24
CA VAL A 12 21.77 -0.27 -6.48
C VAL A 12 21.81 -1.00 -7.82
N SER A 13 22.31 -0.36 -8.88
CA SER A 13 22.42 -0.96 -10.21
C SER A 13 23.38 -2.15 -10.20
N GLU A 14 24.58 -1.98 -9.63
CA GLU A 14 25.58 -3.05 -9.50
C GLU A 14 25.07 -4.22 -8.65
N TYR A 15 24.31 -3.92 -7.60
CA TYR A 15 23.69 -4.95 -6.77
C TYR A 15 22.66 -5.78 -7.57
N TYR A 16 21.81 -5.15 -8.34
CA TYR A 16 20.85 -5.85 -9.20
C TYR A 16 21.56 -6.69 -10.26
N ASP A 17 22.58 -6.17 -10.93
CA ASP A 17 23.34 -6.90 -11.93
C ASP A 17 24.03 -8.13 -11.34
N LYS A 18 24.69 -7.97 -10.19
CA LYS A 18 25.37 -9.05 -9.48
C LYS A 18 24.42 -10.17 -9.04
N ASN A 19 23.20 -9.81 -8.61
CA ASN A 19 22.24 -10.74 -8.06
C ASN A 19 21.13 -11.13 -9.06
N LYS A 20 21.27 -10.73 -10.33
CA LYS A 20 20.25 -10.93 -11.37
C LYS A 20 19.72 -12.35 -11.42
N LYS A 21 20.63 -13.34 -11.44
CA LYS A 21 20.29 -14.75 -11.54
C LYS A 21 19.42 -15.19 -10.35
N ILE A 22 19.87 -14.91 -9.12
CA ILE A 22 19.15 -15.29 -7.90
C ILE A 22 17.77 -14.63 -7.85
N ILE A 23 17.68 -13.34 -8.19
CA ILE A 23 16.42 -12.58 -8.16
C ILE A 23 15.41 -13.17 -9.15
N THR A 24 15.84 -13.48 -10.38
CA THR A 24 14.96 -14.03 -11.43
C THR A 24 14.59 -15.48 -11.18
N GLU A 25 15.49 -16.32 -10.67
CA GLU A 25 15.19 -17.70 -10.30
C GLU A 25 14.17 -17.80 -9.16
N ASN A 26 14.07 -16.79 -8.30
CA ASN A 26 13.05 -16.68 -7.27
C ASN A 26 11.75 -15.98 -7.76
N GLY A 27 11.58 -15.81 -9.07
CA GLY A 27 10.34 -15.29 -9.67
C GLY A 27 10.18 -13.75 -9.61
N PHE A 28 11.21 -13.02 -9.15
CA PHE A 28 11.16 -11.56 -9.11
C PHE A 28 11.64 -10.93 -10.41
N LYS A 29 11.01 -9.83 -10.80
CA LYS A 29 11.46 -9.02 -11.94
C LYS A 29 12.45 -7.98 -11.45
N ILE A 30 13.57 -7.86 -12.15
CA ILE A 30 14.52 -6.76 -11.92
C ILE A 30 14.03 -5.55 -12.70
N GLY A 31 13.78 -4.47 -11.97
CA GLY A 31 13.50 -3.14 -12.54
C GLY A 31 14.76 -2.27 -12.57
N ASN A 32 14.65 -1.14 -13.24
CA ASN A 32 15.65 -0.09 -13.11
C ASN A 32 15.56 0.58 -11.72
N PRO A 33 16.64 1.19 -11.23
CA PRO A 33 16.55 2.06 -10.07
C PRO A 33 15.42 3.07 -10.26
N HIS A 34 14.65 3.33 -9.21
CA HIS A 34 13.49 4.19 -9.26
C HIS A 34 13.60 5.30 -8.23
N ILE A 35 13.29 6.53 -8.62
CA ILE A 35 13.26 7.68 -7.72
C ILE A 35 11.89 8.34 -7.68
N LYS A 36 11.49 8.75 -6.48
CA LYS A 36 10.40 9.71 -6.30
C LYS A 36 10.98 11.09 -6.07
N THR A 37 10.51 12.09 -6.79
CA THR A 37 11.10 13.42 -6.79
C THR A 37 10.05 14.51 -6.99
N ASN A 38 10.31 15.71 -6.47
CA ASN A 38 9.52 16.90 -6.80
C ASN A 38 9.89 17.52 -8.15
N LEU A 39 10.80 16.90 -8.92
CA LEU A 39 11.27 17.33 -10.23
C LEU A 39 12.01 18.69 -10.28
N TYR A 40 12.07 19.44 -9.18
CA TYR A 40 12.55 20.82 -9.16
C TYR A 40 14.06 20.95 -9.43
N ASN A 41 14.87 19.97 -8.96
CA ASN A 41 16.32 19.97 -9.18
C ASN A 41 16.78 18.84 -10.13
N LEU A 42 15.91 18.38 -11.01
CA LEU A 42 16.16 17.24 -11.88
C LEU A 42 17.37 17.46 -12.77
N GLU A 43 17.59 18.70 -13.24
CA GLU A 43 18.71 19.09 -14.10
C GLU A 43 20.08 18.77 -13.50
N LYS A 44 20.18 18.79 -12.16
CA LYS A 44 21.44 18.47 -11.46
C LYS A 44 21.82 17.00 -11.56
N HIS A 45 20.83 16.13 -11.80
CA HIS A 45 20.97 14.67 -11.75
C HIS A 45 20.76 13.98 -13.10
N ILE A 46 20.50 14.76 -14.16
CA ILE A 46 20.11 14.22 -15.48
C ILE A 46 21.14 13.24 -16.04
N GLN A 47 22.40 13.47 -15.80
CA GLN A 47 23.47 12.60 -16.28
C GLN A 47 23.45 11.22 -15.61
N THR A 48 23.27 11.18 -14.30
CA THR A 48 23.11 9.91 -13.55
C THR A 48 21.83 9.20 -13.97
N ILE A 49 20.73 9.92 -14.13
CA ILE A 49 19.45 9.38 -14.59
C ILE A 49 19.59 8.69 -15.95
N LYS A 50 20.31 9.34 -16.88
CA LYS A 50 20.60 8.80 -18.21
C LYS A 50 21.52 7.58 -18.16
N GLU A 51 22.64 7.69 -17.42
CA GLU A 51 23.67 6.65 -17.32
C GLU A 51 23.10 5.30 -16.80
N TYR A 52 22.23 5.36 -15.81
CA TYR A 52 21.66 4.18 -15.13
C TYR A 52 20.20 3.90 -15.51
N ASN A 53 19.68 4.58 -16.51
CA ASN A 53 18.26 4.44 -16.93
C ASN A 53 17.28 4.50 -15.76
N VAL A 54 17.47 5.48 -14.86
CA VAL A 54 16.68 5.61 -13.63
C VAL A 54 15.23 5.95 -13.94
N SER A 55 14.31 5.13 -13.49
CA SER A 55 12.87 5.41 -13.58
C SER A 55 12.46 6.55 -12.63
N ILE A 56 11.54 7.39 -13.08
CA ILE A 56 11.14 8.59 -12.35
C ILE A 56 9.65 8.55 -12.03
N SER A 57 9.32 8.86 -10.78
CA SER A 57 7.97 9.21 -10.33
C SER A 57 7.99 10.63 -9.78
N GLY A 58 7.46 11.55 -10.57
CA GLY A 58 7.34 12.95 -10.17
C GLY A 58 6.11 13.20 -9.29
N SER A 59 6.22 14.12 -8.34
CA SER A 59 5.08 14.60 -7.56
C SER A 59 4.61 15.94 -8.13
N ILE A 60 3.43 15.94 -8.74
CA ILE A 60 2.78 17.13 -9.28
C ILE A 60 1.39 17.21 -8.70
N ASP A 61 1.08 18.29 -7.98
CA ASP A 61 -0.30 18.53 -7.57
C ASP A 61 -1.08 19.11 -8.75
N LEU A 62 -2.31 18.66 -8.93
CA LEU A 62 -3.19 19.11 -9.99
C LEU A 62 -4.45 19.72 -9.38
N PRO A 63 -4.95 20.84 -9.95
CA PRO A 63 -4.39 21.58 -11.08
C PRO A 63 -3.12 22.37 -10.73
N PHE A 64 -2.39 22.82 -11.75
CA PHE A 64 -1.12 23.55 -11.63
C PHE A 64 -1.21 24.79 -10.74
N LEU A 65 -2.38 25.46 -10.73
CA LEU A 65 -2.58 26.60 -9.85
C LEU A 65 -2.45 26.27 -8.38
N LEU A 66 -2.88 25.05 -7.97
CA LEU A 66 -2.75 24.56 -6.59
C LEU A 66 -1.34 24.04 -6.34
N HIS A 67 -0.67 23.47 -7.35
CA HIS A 67 0.74 23.12 -7.22
C HIS A 67 1.56 24.36 -6.83
N ASP A 68 1.41 25.45 -7.55
CA ASP A 68 2.11 26.69 -7.29
C ASP A 68 1.69 27.41 -6.00
N LYS A 69 0.54 27.04 -5.43
CA LYS A 69 0.08 27.50 -4.12
C LYS A 69 0.71 26.73 -2.96
N PHE A 70 0.80 25.40 -3.09
CA PHE A 70 1.20 24.53 -1.98
C PHE A 70 2.66 24.05 -2.08
N ARG A 71 3.27 24.03 -3.29
CA ARG A 71 4.65 23.60 -3.52
C ARG A 71 5.51 24.76 -4.00
N THR A 72 5.87 25.61 -3.07
CA THR A 72 6.77 26.74 -3.32
C THR A 72 8.21 26.43 -2.91
N THR A 73 9.15 27.23 -3.37
CA THR A 73 10.51 27.28 -2.81
C THR A 73 10.49 27.84 -1.39
N LYS A 74 11.62 27.77 -0.68
CA LYS A 74 11.78 28.44 0.63
C LYS A 74 11.50 29.94 0.57
N ASP A 75 11.72 30.56 -0.59
CA ASP A 75 11.49 31.98 -0.85
C ASP A 75 10.09 32.24 -1.45
N ASN A 76 9.15 31.31 -1.26
CA ASN A 76 7.77 31.38 -1.76
C ASN A 76 7.61 31.57 -3.28
N LYS A 77 8.60 31.15 -4.09
CA LYS A 77 8.51 31.20 -5.55
C LYS A 77 7.76 29.99 -6.08
N LYS A 78 6.96 30.22 -7.13
CA LYS A 78 6.27 29.18 -7.89
C LYS A 78 7.24 28.20 -8.51
N THR A 79 6.88 26.93 -8.60
CA THR A 79 7.79 25.87 -9.05
C THR A 79 7.36 25.18 -10.32
N MET A 80 6.09 25.26 -10.73
CA MET A 80 5.53 24.49 -11.83
C MET A 80 6.22 24.75 -13.17
N LYS A 81 6.51 26.01 -13.50
CA LYS A 81 7.23 26.34 -14.74
C LYS A 81 8.57 25.62 -14.84
N LYS A 82 9.38 25.71 -13.78
CA LYS A 82 10.70 25.04 -13.74
C LYS A 82 10.55 23.50 -13.82
N ILE A 83 9.50 22.95 -13.22
CA ILE A 83 9.23 21.50 -13.28
C ILE A 83 8.92 21.08 -14.72
N LEU A 84 8.09 21.81 -15.44
CA LEU A 84 7.80 21.55 -16.86
C LEU A 84 9.06 21.64 -17.73
N ASP A 85 9.90 22.66 -17.50
CA ASP A 85 11.18 22.78 -18.19
C ASP A 85 12.09 21.57 -17.91
N ASN A 86 12.13 21.11 -16.66
CA ASN A 86 12.91 19.91 -16.26
C ASN A 86 12.36 18.61 -16.84
N ILE A 87 11.04 18.46 -16.98
CA ILE A 87 10.42 17.30 -17.62
C ILE A 87 10.88 17.20 -19.08
N ASN A 88 11.03 18.32 -19.79
CA ASN A 88 11.52 18.32 -21.17
C ASN A 88 12.94 17.75 -21.30
N LEU A 89 13.78 17.83 -20.26
CA LEU A 89 15.11 17.22 -20.26
C LEU A 89 15.06 15.68 -20.32
N LEU A 90 13.91 15.08 -20.00
CA LEU A 90 13.71 13.63 -20.02
C LEU A 90 13.21 13.10 -21.36
N LYS A 91 12.90 13.97 -22.34
CA LYS A 91 12.17 13.61 -23.57
C LYS A 91 12.81 12.46 -24.32
N ASP A 92 14.13 12.50 -24.48
CA ASP A 92 14.88 11.53 -25.28
C ASP A 92 15.44 10.34 -24.47
N LEU A 93 15.07 10.24 -23.19
CA LEU A 93 15.53 9.15 -22.34
C LEU A 93 14.54 7.96 -22.41
N PRO A 94 15.02 6.71 -22.45
CA PRO A 94 14.17 5.52 -22.55
C PRO A 94 13.50 5.12 -21.22
N ASN A 95 13.84 5.78 -20.10
CA ASN A 95 13.35 5.48 -18.77
C ASN A 95 11.85 5.72 -18.61
N ASN A 96 11.22 5.01 -17.67
CA ASN A 96 9.82 5.28 -17.30
C ASN A 96 9.71 6.64 -16.60
N LYS A 97 8.72 7.42 -17.00
CA LYS A 97 8.45 8.75 -16.51
C LYS A 97 7.00 8.90 -16.16
N LYS A 98 6.71 8.81 -14.88
CA LYS A 98 5.36 8.93 -14.37
C LYS A 98 5.24 10.04 -13.33
N VAL A 99 4.02 10.41 -13.05
CA VAL A 99 3.70 11.39 -12.01
C VAL A 99 2.58 10.88 -11.12
N SER A 100 2.53 11.42 -9.92
CA SER A 100 1.45 11.19 -8.98
C SER A 100 0.98 12.52 -8.39
N ALA A 101 -0.30 12.61 -8.10
CA ALA A 101 -0.93 13.73 -7.41
C ALA A 101 -1.65 13.25 -6.17
N THR A 102 -1.64 14.08 -5.11
CA THR A 102 -2.46 13.85 -3.93
C THR A 102 -3.69 14.74 -4.01
N VAL A 103 -4.88 14.18 -3.79
CA VAL A 103 -6.15 14.86 -3.95
C VAL A 103 -6.76 15.14 -2.58
N PHE A 104 -7.03 16.39 -2.31
CA PHE A 104 -7.79 16.92 -1.18
C PHE A 104 -9.01 17.68 -1.71
N LYS A 105 -9.86 18.18 -0.84
CA LYS A 105 -11.07 18.92 -1.21
C LYS A 105 -10.78 20.14 -2.10
N GLU A 106 -9.73 20.87 -1.79
CA GLU A 106 -9.29 22.02 -2.58
C GLU A 106 -8.97 21.66 -4.04
N HIS A 107 -8.39 20.47 -4.26
CA HIS A 107 -8.10 19.93 -5.59
C HIS A 107 -9.38 19.47 -6.30
N TYR A 108 -10.26 18.80 -5.56
CA TYR A 108 -11.54 18.31 -6.07
C TYR A 108 -12.45 19.45 -6.53
N LEU A 109 -12.48 20.56 -5.80
CA LEU A 109 -13.26 21.76 -6.20
C LEU A 109 -12.81 22.39 -7.54
N GLU A 110 -11.57 22.12 -7.94
CA GLU A 110 -10.98 22.60 -9.19
C GLU A 110 -10.80 21.47 -10.23
N ILE A 111 -11.66 20.43 -10.16
CA ILE A 111 -11.52 19.21 -10.95
C ILE A 111 -11.54 19.45 -12.46
N ASP A 112 -12.27 20.44 -12.95
CA ASP A 112 -12.31 20.76 -14.39
C ASP A 112 -10.95 21.26 -14.89
N LYS A 113 -10.29 22.11 -14.12
CA LYS A 113 -8.92 22.54 -14.40
C LYS A 113 -7.91 21.42 -14.25
N MET A 114 -8.13 20.51 -13.31
CA MET A 114 -7.29 19.31 -13.16
C MET A 114 -7.37 18.44 -14.42
N ILE A 115 -8.56 18.26 -14.98
CA ILE A 115 -8.78 17.52 -16.23
C ILE A 115 -8.04 18.21 -17.39
N GLU A 116 -8.12 19.53 -17.50
CA GLU A 116 -7.37 20.30 -18.50
C GLU A 116 -5.85 20.12 -18.38
N ASP A 117 -5.33 20.16 -17.15
CA ASP A 117 -3.91 19.99 -16.90
C ASP A 117 -3.42 18.57 -17.16
N ILE A 118 -4.26 17.54 -16.90
CA ILE A 118 -3.95 16.15 -17.28
C ILE A 118 -3.83 16.02 -18.80
N LYS A 119 -4.80 16.56 -19.54
CA LYS A 119 -4.77 16.60 -21.01
C LYS A 119 -3.55 17.37 -21.53
N PHE A 120 -3.21 18.47 -20.87
CA PHE A 120 -2.02 19.24 -21.22
C PHE A 120 -0.73 18.42 -21.01
N LEU A 121 -0.55 17.78 -19.86
CA LEU A 121 0.61 16.95 -19.56
C LEU A 121 0.75 15.80 -20.56
N HIS A 122 -0.35 15.12 -20.86
CA HIS A 122 -0.38 14.03 -21.82
C HIS A 122 0.05 14.47 -23.24
N LYS A 123 -0.48 15.59 -23.70
CA LYS A 123 -0.21 16.09 -25.07
C LYS A 123 1.15 16.77 -25.22
N ASN A 124 1.63 17.46 -24.19
CA ASN A 124 2.75 18.39 -24.32
C ASN A 124 4.02 17.97 -23.59
N THR A 125 4.03 16.82 -22.91
CA THR A 125 5.21 16.35 -22.19
C THR A 125 5.56 14.90 -22.56
N CYS A 126 6.71 14.42 -22.08
CA CYS A 126 7.12 13.02 -22.24
C CYS A 126 6.66 12.13 -21.07
N LEU A 127 5.78 12.62 -20.22
CA LEU A 127 5.25 11.82 -19.10
C LEU A 127 4.27 10.77 -19.61
N ASP A 128 4.41 9.57 -19.08
CA ASP A 128 3.40 8.54 -19.32
C ASP A 128 2.19 8.76 -18.40
N MET A 129 1.17 9.44 -18.94
CA MET A 129 -0.05 9.72 -18.19
C MET A 129 -0.96 8.50 -18.06
N ASN A 130 -0.71 7.39 -18.77
CA ASN A 130 -1.35 6.11 -18.47
C ASN A 130 -0.76 5.45 -17.22
N ASP A 131 0.52 5.71 -16.87
CA ASP A 131 1.12 5.30 -15.59
C ASP A 131 1.08 6.44 -14.54
N PHE A 132 0.04 7.25 -14.55
CA PHE A 132 -0.25 8.27 -13.54
C PHE A 132 -0.94 7.65 -12.32
N ASN A 133 -0.80 8.26 -11.14
CA ASN A 133 -1.46 7.75 -9.94
C ASN A 133 -2.05 8.87 -9.09
N PHE A 134 -3.33 8.74 -8.75
CA PHE A 134 -3.99 9.53 -7.73
C PHE A 134 -3.85 8.89 -6.35
N MET A 135 -3.48 9.71 -5.37
CA MET A 135 -3.48 9.37 -3.96
C MET A 135 -4.57 10.19 -3.27
N ILE A 136 -5.50 9.56 -2.60
CA ILE A 136 -6.47 10.28 -1.79
C ILE A 136 -5.80 10.77 -0.51
N GLY A 137 -5.85 12.08 -0.30
CA GLY A 137 -5.29 12.71 0.88
C GLY A 137 -6.04 12.33 2.16
N PHE A 138 -5.32 12.22 3.26
CA PHE A 138 -5.88 12.02 4.59
C PHE A 138 -5.32 13.08 5.54
N ASP A 139 -6.06 13.38 6.60
CA ASP A 139 -5.66 14.43 7.54
C ASP A 139 -4.46 13.99 8.37
N TYR A 140 -3.30 14.48 7.99
CA TYR A 140 -2.07 14.26 8.73
C TYR A 140 -1.14 15.47 8.58
N ASN A 141 -1.00 16.24 9.64
CA ASN A 141 -0.13 17.44 9.72
C ASN A 141 -0.40 18.52 8.66
N SER A 142 -1.62 18.61 8.13
CA SER A 142 -1.97 19.65 7.17
C SER A 142 -2.06 21.05 7.79
N ASN A 143 -2.02 21.16 9.11
CA ASN A 143 -2.25 22.40 9.87
C ASN A 143 -3.54 23.14 9.44
N GLY A 144 -4.54 22.39 8.97
CA GLY A 144 -5.80 22.93 8.45
C GLY A 144 -5.70 23.59 7.07
N LEU A 145 -4.58 23.45 6.37
CA LEU A 145 -4.39 24.02 5.03
C LEU A 145 -5.09 23.23 3.93
N LEU A 146 -5.28 21.93 4.13
CA LEU A 146 -5.89 21.01 3.19
C LEU A 146 -6.95 20.19 3.91
N THR A 147 -8.09 20.00 3.27
CA THR A 147 -9.26 19.29 3.82
C THR A 147 -9.39 17.91 3.17
N PRO A 148 -9.45 16.80 3.92
CA PRO A 148 -9.76 15.49 3.35
C PRO A 148 -11.10 15.48 2.65
N LEU A 149 -11.21 14.69 1.59
CA LEU A 149 -12.48 14.43 0.90
C LEU A 149 -13.42 13.59 1.78
N THR A 150 -14.71 13.88 1.73
CA THR A 150 -15.73 12.96 2.24
C THR A 150 -15.79 11.69 1.38
N GLU A 151 -16.42 10.63 1.89
CA GLU A 151 -16.59 9.40 1.10
C GLU A 151 -17.36 9.62 -0.20
N GLU A 152 -18.37 10.51 -0.20
CA GLU A 152 -19.15 10.89 -1.37
C GLU A 152 -18.31 11.67 -2.38
N GLU A 153 -17.52 12.63 -1.94
CA GLU A 153 -16.62 13.41 -2.79
C GLU A 153 -15.54 12.53 -3.43
N GLN A 154 -15.04 11.52 -2.72
CA GLN A 154 -14.09 10.55 -3.27
C GLN A 154 -14.72 9.72 -4.40
N VAL A 155 -15.97 9.28 -4.21
CA VAL A 155 -16.72 8.53 -5.23
C VAL A 155 -17.02 9.39 -6.43
N ASP A 156 -17.45 10.64 -6.23
CA ASP A 156 -17.73 11.57 -7.32
C ASP A 156 -16.47 11.90 -8.12
N PHE A 157 -15.35 12.16 -7.43
CA PHE A 157 -14.05 12.37 -8.06
C PHE A 157 -13.67 11.21 -8.98
N PHE A 158 -13.77 9.97 -8.48
CA PHE A 158 -13.49 8.78 -9.26
C PHE A 158 -14.40 8.66 -10.49
N LYS A 159 -15.72 8.83 -10.31
CA LYS A 159 -16.71 8.73 -11.39
C LYS A 159 -16.51 9.80 -12.46
N ARG A 160 -16.16 11.02 -12.05
CA ARG A 160 -15.88 12.11 -12.99
C ARG A 160 -14.64 11.85 -13.82
N MET A 161 -13.54 11.41 -13.18
CA MET A 161 -12.32 11.03 -13.89
C MET A 161 -12.57 9.88 -14.86
N HIS A 162 -13.28 8.85 -14.43
CA HIS A 162 -13.62 7.72 -15.27
C HIS A 162 -14.47 8.14 -16.46
N LYS A 163 -15.54 8.91 -16.24
CA LYS A 163 -16.42 9.43 -17.31
C LYS A 163 -15.65 10.25 -18.36
N GLU A 164 -14.67 11.04 -17.90
CA GLU A 164 -13.90 11.91 -18.79
C GLU A 164 -12.90 11.17 -19.65
N PHE A 165 -12.28 10.11 -19.13
CA PHE A 165 -11.10 9.50 -19.77
C PHE A 165 -11.30 8.06 -20.24
N ASP A 166 -12.42 7.37 -19.91
CA ASP A 166 -12.65 5.96 -20.23
C ASP A 166 -12.65 5.67 -21.74
N ASN A 167 -13.12 6.62 -22.57
CA ASN A 167 -13.16 6.48 -24.02
C ASN A 167 -12.10 7.31 -24.75
N THR A 168 -10.94 7.54 -24.12
CA THR A 168 -9.82 8.29 -24.67
C THR A 168 -8.57 7.42 -24.72
N ASP A 169 -7.46 7.95 -25.24
CA ASP A 169 -6.13 7.32 -25.18
C ASP A 169 -5.57 7.20 -23.75
N LEU A 170 -6.23 7.78 -22.75
CA LEU A 170 -5.96 7.60 -21.32
C LEU A 170 -6.86 6.53 -20.65
N ALA A 171 -7.67 5.82 -21.41
CA ALA A 171 -8.57 4.79 -20.88
C ALA A 171 -7.84 3.69 -20.11
N SER A 172 -6.67 3.24 -20.58
CA SER A 172 -5.88 2.22 -19.88
C SER A 172 -5.36 2.71 -18.52
N GLY A 173 -5.04 3.99 -18.42
CA GLY A 173 -4.61 4.63 -17.18
C GLY A 173 -5.74 4.72 -16.16
N VAL A 174 -6.85 5.34 -16.53
CA VAL A 174 -7.99 5.56 -15.62
C VAL A 174 -8.63 4.23 -15.16
N ASN A 175 -8.65 3.21 -16.01
CA ASN A 175 -9.13 1.87 -15.68
C ASN A 175 -8.12 1.04 -14.89
N GLY A 176 -6.86 1.41 -14.87
CA GLY A 176 -5.75 0.68 -14.24
C GLY A 176 -4.96 1.51 -13.24
N ALA A 177 -3.88 2.13 -13.70
CA ALA A 177 -2.85 2.72 -12.86
C ALA A 177 -3.29 3.91 -12.01
N TRP A 178 -4.22 4.73 -12.47
CA TRP A 178 -4.62 5.95 -11.77
C TRP A 178 -5.17 5.72 -10.37
N PHE A 179 -5.83 4.59 -10.15
CA PHE A 179 -6.40 4.21 -8.86
C PHE A 179 -5.80 2.89 -8.35
N ASN A 180 -4.57 2.58 -8.74
CA ASN A 180 -3.91 1.32 -8.37
C ASN A 180 -3.62 1.21 -6.87
N GLU A 181 -3.54 2.32 -6.13
CA GLU A 181 -3.40 2.31 -4.66
C GLU A 181 -4.53 1.53 -3.97
N PHE A 182 -5.67 1.38 -4.64
CA PHE A 182 -6.85 0.69 -4.11
C PHE A 182 -7.04 -0.72 -4.71
N GLY A 183 -6.13 -1.15 -5.59
CA GLY A 183 -6.17 -2.47 -6.21
C GLY A 183 -5.75 -3.59 -5.25
N PRO A 184 -6.05 -4.85 -5.61
CA PRO A 184 -5.56 -6.00 -4.86
C PRO A 184 -4.03 -5.97 -4.72
N GLU A 185 -3.52 -6.48 -3.59
CA GLU A 185 -2.08 -6.61 -3.31
C GLU A 185 -1.28 -5.30 -3.21
N TYR A 186 -1.89 -4.15 -3.38
CA TYR A 186 -1.23 -2.90 -3.03
C TYR A 186 -0.99 -2.85 -1.52
N CYS A 187 0.01 -2.08 -1.06
CA CYS A 187 0.38 -2.06 0.36
C CYS A 187 -0.77 -1.74 1.32
N THR A 188 -1.75 -0.94 0.88
CA THR A 188 -2.94 -0.61 1.66
C THR A 188 -3.93 -1.77 1.80
N ASN A 189 -3.83 -2.76 0.91
CA ASN A 189 -4.76 -3.89 0.79
C ASN A 189 -4.06 -5.25 0.99
N CYS A 190 -2.86 -5.28 1.54
CA CYS A 190 -2.19 -6.52 1.91
C CYS A 190 -2.43 -6.88 3.38
N ASP A 191 -2.33 -8.14 3.71
CA ASP A 191 -2.54 -8.64 5.08
C ASP A 191 -1.52 -8.07 6.06
N ASN A 192 -0.26 -8.03 5.65
CA ASN A 192 0.83 -7.48 6.45
C ASN A 192 1.84 -6.77 5.55
N CYS A 193 1.78 -5.44 5.49
CA CYS A 193 2.72 -4.66 4.70
C CYS A 193 4.15 -4.63 5.29
N GLY A 194 4.33 -5.05 6.54
CA GLY A 194 5.64 -5.19 7.17
C GLY A 194 6.50 -6.31 6.58
N GLU A 195 5.93 -7.19 5.76
CA GLU A 195 6.66 -8.22 5.03
C GLU A 195 7.26 -7.71 3.70
N LYS A 196 6.79 -6.58 3.20
CA LYS A 196 7.08 -6.12 1.83
C LYS A 196 7.65 -4.72 1.73
N PHE A 197 7.36 -3.84 2.69
CA PHE A 197 7.66 -2.41 2.59
C PHE A 197 8.49 -1.93 3.77
N PHE A 198 9.60 -1.29 3.45
CA PHE A 198 10.56 -0.76 4.42
C PHE A 198 11.04 0.62 3.97
N LEU A 199 11.10 1.56 4.90
CA LEU A 199 11.77 2.83 4.72
C LEU A 199 13.08 2.82 5.49
N LEU A 200 14.19 2.87 4.81
CA LEU A 200 15.52 3.05 5.40
C LEU A 200 15.86 4.53 5.43
N GLU A 201 16.12 5.08 6.61
CA GLU A 201 16.63 6.44 6.77
C GLU A 201 18.16 6.49 6.76
N LYS A 202 18.69 7.70 6.55
CA LYS A 202 20.14 7.96 6.46
C LYS A 202 20.91 7.50 7.71
N ASN A 203 20.32 7.55 8.90
CA ASN A 203 20.88 7.13 10.17
C ASN A 203 20.78 5.62 10.43
N GLY A 204 20.24 4.86 9.48
CA GLY A 204 20.06 3.43 9.59
C GLY A 204 18.73 2.99 10.19
N ASP A 205 17.87 3.91 10.60
CA ASP A 205 16.54 3.59 11.11
C ASP A 205 15.64 3.02 10.04
N ILE A 206 14.89 1.98 10.40
CA ILE A 206 13.92 1.32 9.53
C ILE A 206 12.51 1.58 10.06
N TYR A 207 11.66 2.08 9.17
CA TYR A 207 10.23 2.29 9.39
C TYR A 207 9.39 1.53 8.37
N SER A 208 8.09 1.41 8.62
CA SER A 208 7.15 0.74 7.69
C SER A 208 7.16 1.34 6.29
N CYS A 209 7.02 2.64 6.21
CA CYS A 209 6.96 3.40 4.96
C CYS A 209 7.05 4.90 5.26
N VAL A 210 6.95 5.74 4.25
CA VAL A 210 6.95 7.20 4.39
C VAL A 210 5.81 7.70 5.31
N ARG A 211 4.65 7.03 5.32
CA ARG A 211 3.54 7.38 6.23
C ARG A 211 3.91 7.13 7.69
N GLY A 212 4.53 5.99 7.98
CA GLY A 212 4.95 5.60 9.33
C GLY A 212 6.28 6.19 9.81
N GLN A 213 6.94 6.99 8.99
CA GLN A 213 8.21 7.64 9.34
C GLN A 213 8.08 8.48 10.62
N LYS A 214 9.02 8.31 11.57
CA LYS A 214 9.06 8.99 12.88
C LYS A 214 7.93 8.62 13.86
N HIS A 215 7.13 7.60 13.55
CA HIS A 215 6.15 7.05 14.48
C HIS A 215 6.68 5.78 15.12
N GLU A 216 6.68 5.72 16.46
CA GLU A 216 7.21 4.59 17.22
C GLU A 216 6.46 3.29 16.90
N GLU A 217 5.15 3.35 16.67
CA GLU A 217 4.33 2.18 16.31
C GLU A 217 4.72 1.57 14.97
N PHE A 218 5.45 2.31 14.13
CA PHE A 218 5.89 1.90 12.78
C PHE A 218 7.41 1.87 12.63
N TYR A 219 8.17 2.02 13.72
CA TYR A 219 9.61 1.86 13.77
C TYR A 219 9.98 0.39 13.94
N TYR A 220 10.80 -0.16 13.06
CA TYR A 220 11.12 -1.59 13.04
C TYR A 220 12.48 -1.93 13.63
N GLY A 221 13.38 -0.97 13.72
CA GLY A 221 14.71 -1.15 14.25
C GLY A 221 15.75 -0.35 13.48
N ASN A 222 17.05 -0.66 13.69
CA ASN A 222 18.15 0.06 13.05
C ASN A 222 19.16 -0.94 12.47
N ILE A 223 19.49 -0.81 11.17
CA ILE A 223 20.38 -1.75 10.45
C ILE A 223 21.80 -1.87 11.04
N TYR A 224 22.25 -0.91 11.83
CA TYR A 224 23.55 -0.95 12.47
C TYR A 224 23.53 -1.58 13.87
N LYS A 225 22.34 -1.86 14.41
CA LYS A 225 22.16 -2.34 15.79
C LYS A 225 21.40 -3.65 15.88
N ASP A 226 20.54 -3.92 14.92
CA ASP A 226 19.61 -5.04 14.94
C ASP A 226 19.90 -5.99 13.78
N SER A 227 19.65 -7.29 13.94
CA SER A 227 19.73 -8.25 12.85
C SER A 227 18.57 -8.06 11.87
N VAL A 228 18.74 -8.57 10.66
CA VAL A 228 17.68 -8.51 9.63
C VAL A 228 16.44 -9.26 10.11
N GLU A 229 16.62 -10.44 10.70
CA GLU A 229 15.55 -11.27 11.22
C GLU A 229 14.72 -10.51 12.28
N LYS A 230 15.42 -9.88 13.26
CA LYS A 230 14.76 -9.05 14.28
C LYS A 230 13.95 -7.90 13.69
N ILE A 231 14.50 -7.22 12.68
CA ILE A 231 13.80 -6.13 11.98
C ILE A 231 12.55 -6.66 11.28
N MET A 232 12.65 -7.82 10.59
CA MET A 232 11.54 -8.45 9.88
C MET A 232 10.42 -8.90 10.84
N ASP A 233 10.78 -9.52 11.95
CA ASP A 233 9.82 -9.98 12.97
C ASP A 233 9.14 -8.81 13.66
N THR A 234 9.91 -7.77 14.00
CA THR A 234 9.37 -6.51 14.56
C THR A 234 8.39 -5.87 13.58
N ALA A 235 8.73 -5.85 12.28
CA ALA A 235 7.87 -5.29 11.23
C ALA A 235 6.52 -6.02 11.14
N LYS A 236 6.56 -7.35 11.08
CA LYS A 236 5.35 -8.19 11.04
C LYS A 236 4.47 -7.98 12.28
N ALA A 237 5.08 -8.05 13.47
CA ALA A 237 4.39 -7.92 14.75
C ALA A 237 3.74 -6.53 14.90
N LYS A 238 4.47 -5.45 14.59
CA LYS A 238 3.96 -4.09 14.70
C LYS A 238 2.82 -3.81 13.71
N ILE A 239 2.92 -4.27 12.47
CA ILE A 239 1.84 -4.11 11.48
C ILE A 239 0.61 -4.91 11.90
N PHE A 240 0.77 -6.16 12.34
CA PHE A 240 -0.33 -6.96 12.87
C PHE A 240 -1.03 -6.26 14.05
N LYS A 241 -0.25 -5.79 15.04
CA LYS A 241 -0.78 -5.05 16.18
C LYS A 241 -1.54 -3.79 15.75
N ASN A 242 -1.03 -3.04 14.80
CA ASN A 242 -1.67 -1.80 14.33
C ASN A 242 -2.94 -2.07 13.52
N HIS A 243 -3.04 -3.18 12.77
CA HIS A 243 -4.28 -3.58 12.13
C HIS A 243 -5.37 -3.93 13.15
N ASN A 244 -4.99 -4.49 14.30
CA ASN A 244 -5.89 -4.99 15.35
C ASN A 244 -6.07 -4.01 16.52
N LYS A 245 -5.54 -2.80 16.42
CA LYS A 245 -5.60 -1.82 17.51
C LYS A 245 -7.03 -1.38 17.86
N ASN A 246 -7.88 -1.29 16.86
CA ASN A 246 -9.26 -0.86 17.00
C ASN A 246 -10.21 -2.03 16.76
N GLN A 247 -11.36 -2.01 17.43
CA GLN A 247 -12.41 -2.99 17.24
C GLN A 247 -12.85 -3.04 15.76
N PHE A 248 -13.05 -4.23 15.24
CA PHE A 248 -13.45 -4.46 13.85
C PHE A 248 -14.84 -3.89 13.55
N ASN A 249 -15.03 -3.35 12.35
CA ASN A 249 -16.30 -2.80 11.94
C ASN A 249 -17.25 -3.89 11.41
N GLU A 250 -18.48 -3.92 11.93
CA GLU A 250 -19.50 -4.90 11.52
C GLU A 250 -19.83 -4.82 10.01
N ASP A 251 -19.77 -3.61 9.42
CA ASP A 251 -20.00 -3.44 7.98
C ASP A 251 -18.90 -4.14 7.17
N CYS A 252 -17.67 -4.16 7.68
CA CYS A 252 -16.57 -4.88 7.03
C CYS A 252 -16.77 -6.39 7.09
N ALA A 253 -17.31 -6.93 8.19
CA ALA A 253 -17.59 -8.35 8.33
C ALA A 253 -18.62 -8.85 7.28
N LYS A 254 -19.54 -8.00 6.90
CA LYS A 254 -20.60 -8.29 5.89
C LYS A 254 -20.20 -7.86 4.47
N CYS A 255 -19.02 -7.29 4.29
CA CYS A 255 -18.60 -6.72 3.00
C CYS A 255 -18.02 -7.79 2.07
N GLY A 256 -18.65 -8.02 0.94
CA GLY A 256 -18.16 -8.97 -0.08
C GLY A 256 -16.81 -8.62 -0.71
N TYR A 257 -16.24 -7.44 -0.44
CA TYR A 257 -14.92 -7.03 -0.91
C TYR A 257 -13.84 -7.05 0.18
N LEU A 258 -14.14 -7.57 1.37
CA LEU A 258 -13.16 -7.62 2.46
C LEU A 258 -11.88 -8.37 2.08
N TYR A 259 -12.00 -9.42 1.27
CA TYR A 259 -10.87 -10.22 0.79
C TYR A 259 -9.86 -9.43 -0.06
N ILE A 260 -10.29 -8.33 -0.69
CA ILE A 260 -9.41 -7.40 -1.42
C ILE A 260 -8.95 -6.27 -0.51
N CYS A 261 -9.91 -5.56 0.10
CA CYS A 261 -9.67 -4.32 0.84
C CYS A 261 -8.87 -4.54 2.14
N LYS A 262 -9.11 -5.67 2.83
CA LYS A 262 -8.45 -6.03 4.10
C LYS A 262 -8.45 -4.91 5.15
N THR A 263 -9.50 -4.09 5.13
CA THR A 263 -9.74 -2.92 6.01
C THR A 263 -8.81 -1.72 5.80
N GLY A 264 -7.94 -1.75 4.78
CA GLY A 264 -7.12 -0.61 4.39
C GLY A 264 -5.85 -0.41 5.21
N CYS A 265 -5.21 0.73 5.05
CA CYS A 265 -3.92 1.05 5.63
C CYS A 265 -3.94 1.16 7.16
N PRO A 266 -3.13 0.38 7.90
CA PRO A 266 -3.10 0.44 9.36
C PRO A 266 -2.66 1.80 9.90
N PHE A 267 -1.77 2.51 9.20
CA PHE A 267 -1.34 3.85 9.59
C PHE A 267 -2.52 4.83 9.56
N VAL A 268 -3.26 4.88 8.45
CA VAL A 268 -4.38 5.82 8.31
C VAL A 268 -5.52 5.48 9.27
N LYS A 269 -5.79 4.18 9.48
CA LYS A 269 -6.74 3.74 10.51
C LYS A 269 -6.39 4.26 11.90
N ASN A 270 -5.10 4.22 12.26
CA ASN A 270 -4.65 4.72 13.56
C ASN A 270 -4.82 6.24 13.69
N ILE A 271 -4.51 7.01 12.63
CA ILE A 271 -4.69 8.47 12.61
C ILE A 271 -6.15 8.86 12.82
N TYR A 272 -7.07 8.17 12.15
CA TYR A 272 -8.52 8.45 12.27
C TYR A 272 -9.18 7.74 13.46
N ASN A 273 -8.44 6.95 14.23
CA ASN A 273 -9.02 6.04 15.22
C ASN A 273 -10.19 5.23 14.62
N SER A 274 -9.99 4.75 13.41
CA SER A 274 -10.99 4.04 12.62
C SER A 274 -10.65 2.57 12.50
N ASN A 275 -11.68 1.74 12.28
CA ASN A 275 -11.54 0.31 12.09
C ASN A 275 -11.89 -0.12 10.65
N LYS A 276 -12.08 0.83 9.74
CA LYS A 276 -12.28 0.58 8.30
C LYS A 276 -11.41 1.50 7.45
N SER A 277 -11.25 1.18 6.18
CA SER A 277 -10.54 2.02 5.22
C SER A 277 -11.18 3.40 5.10
N TYR A 278 -10.37 4.46 5.08
CA TYR A 278 -10.82 5.83 4.85
C TYR A 278 -11.32 6.08 3.41
N THR A 279 -11.07 5.14 2.51
CA THR A 279 -11.53 5.16 1.12
C THR A 279 -12.52 4.03 0.82
N CYS A 280 -13.28 3.60 1.82
CA CYS A 280 -14.13 2.41 1.74
C CYS A 280 -15.14 2.47 0.57
N LYS A 281 -15.90 3.55 0.43
CA LYS A 281 -16.89 3.69 -0.66
C LYS A 281 -16.23 3.81 -2.03
N LEU A 282 -15.12 4.54 -2.13
CA LEU A 282 -14.35 4.63 -3.36
C LEU A 282 -13.87 3.25 -3.83
N GLN A 283 -13.31 2.45 -2.91
CA GLN A 283 -12.86 1.09 -3.21
C GLN A 283 -14.01 0.20 -3.70
N GLN A 284 -15.18 0.27 -3.06
CA GLN A 284 -16.34 -0.51 -3.50
C GLN A 284 -16.80 -0.13 -4.91
N GLU A 285 -16.83 1.16 -5.26
CA GLU A 285 -17.18 1.60 -6.62
C GLU A 285 -16.14 1.16 -7.66
N LEU A 286 -14.84 1.26 -7.32
CA LEU A 286 -13.76 0.79 -8.16
C LEU A 286 -13.86 -0.73 -8.41
N TYR A 287 -14.13 -1.52 -7.38
CA TYR A 287 -14.24 -2.97 -7.50
C TYR A 287 -15.44 -3.39 -8.35
N LYS A 288 -16.57 -2.71 -8.19
CA LYS A 288 -17.75 -2.90 -9.07
C LYS A 288 -17.40 -2.61 -10.53
N LEU A 289 -16.76 -1.46 -10.79
CA LEU A 289 -16.41 -1.07 -12.16
C LEU A 289 -15.44 -2.05 -12.81
N ARG A 290 -14.49 -2.56 -12.05
CA ARG A 290 -13.48 -3.53 -12.51
C ARG A 290 -13.99 -4.97 -12.48
N ASN A 291 -15.29 -5.20 -12.23
CA ASN A 291 -15.93 -6.51 -12.19
C ASN A 291 -15.25 -7.50 -11.22
N TYR A 292 -14.71 -7.01 -10.12
CA TYR A 292 -14.30 -7.90 -9.04
C TYR A 292 -15.53 -8.58 -8.45
N GLU A 293 -15.49 -9.90 -8.38
CA GLU A 293 -16.57 -10.68 -7.79
C GLU A 293 -16.70 -10.34 -6.31
N LYS A 294 -17.93 -10.12 -5.87
CA LYS A 294 -18.20 -10.12 -4.44
C LYS A 294 -18.04 -11.53 -3.93
N ASN A 295 -17.27 -11.70 -2.92
CA ASN A 295 -17.25 -12.94 -2.21
C ASN A 295 -18.38 -12.94 -1.18
N GLU A 296 -19.52 -13.49 -1.57
CA GLU A 296 -20.68 -13.68 -0.70
C GLU A 296 -20.55 -14.94 0.18
N ASN A 297 -19.45 -15.67 0.01
CA ASN A 297 -19.16 -16.83 0.83
C ASN A 297 -18.80 -16.36 2.25
N GLU A 298 -19.70 -16.60 3.19
CA GLU A 298 -19.49 -16.30 4.61
C GLU A 298 -18.17 -16.88 5.13
N GLU A 299 -17.75 -18.04 4.65
CA GLU A 299 -16.48 -18.68 5.00
C GLU A 299 -15.26 -17.82 4.65
N LEU A 300 -15.26 -17.10 3.54
CA LEU A 300 -14.15 -16.21 3.18
C LEU A 300 -14.11 -14.93 4.00
N VAL A 301 -15.28 -14.38 4.30
CA VAL A 301 -15.40 -13.26 5.25
C VAL A 301 -14.86 -13.66 6.60
N TYR A 302 -15.28 -14.82 7.11
CA TYR A 302 -14.79 -15.38 8.37
C TYR A 302 -13.28 -15.63 8.36
N ARG A 303 -12.71 -16.09 7.27
CA ARG A 303 -11.27 -16.30 7.10
C ARG A 303 -10.47 -15.03 7.32
N TYR A 304 -10.87 -13.92 6.68
CA TYR A 304 -10.20 -12.64 6.84
C TYR A 304 -10.44 -12.03 8.22
N VAL A 305 -11.66 -12.10 8.71
CA VAL A 305 -12.01 -11.62 10.05
C VAL A 305 -11.24 -12.37 11.13
N SER A 306 -11.15 -13.70 11.04
CA SER A 306 -10.41 -14.51 12.02
C SER A 306 -8.92 -14.19 12.04
N LYS A 307 -8.35 -13.89 10.86
CA LYS A 307 -6.92 -13.54 10.74
C LYS A 307 -6.59 -12.16 11.33
N MET A 308 -7.46 -11.19 11.16
CA MET A 308 -7.20 -9.80 11.48
C MET A 308 -7.87 -9.32 12.77
N HIS A 309 -9.02 -9.90 13.13
CA HIS A 309 -9.87 -9.43 14.22
C HIS A 309 -10.55 -10.59 14.96
N PRO A 310 -9.79 -11.30 15.76
CA PRO A 310 -10.27 -12.47 16.48
C PRO A 310 -11.55 -12.23 17.30
N ASP A 311 -11.72 -11.06 17.90
CA ASP A 311 -12.81 -10.75 18.84
C ASP A 311 -14.21 -10.72 18.18
N ILE A 312 -14.25 -10.53 16.86
CA ILE A 312 -15.51 -10.47 16.12
C ILE A 312 -16.03 -11.83 15.74
N MET A 313 -15.13 -12.80 15.65
CA MET A 313 -15.53 -14.16 15.34
C MET A 313 -16.52 -14.71 16.37
N GLU A 314 -16.38 -14.34 17.64
CA GLU A 314 -17.33 -14.74 18.69
C GLU A 314 -18.76 -14.27 18.42
N LYS A 315 -18.91 -13.12 17.77
CA LYS A 315 -20.22 -12.53 17.49
C LYS A 315 -20.91 -13.12 16.27
N TYR A 316 -20.15 -13.60 15.28
CA TYR A 316 -20.69 -14.01 13.98
C TYR A 316 -20.62 -15.49 13.67
N VAL A 317 -19.99 -16.28 14.55
CA VAL A 317 -19.89 -17.74 14.38
C VAL A 317 -20.98 -18.43 15.17
N PRO A 318 -21.89 -19.14 14.50
CA PRO A 318 -22.84 -19.99 15.23
C PRO A 318 -22.11 -21.15 15.89
N GLU A 319 -22.35 -21.28 17.18
CA GLU A 319 -22.06 -22.39 18.09
C GLU A 319 -21.00 -23.43 17.64
N ALA A 320 -19.71 -23.11 17.84
CA ALA A 320 -18.69 -24.16 17.86
C ALA A 320 -18.87 -25.00 19.12
N LYS A 321 -18.84 -26.33 18.97
CA LYS A 321 -18.86 -27.24 20.12
C LYS A 321 -17.57 -27.03 20.93
N ILE A 322 -17.73 -26.47 22.12
CA ILE A 322 -16.64 -26.05 23.02
C ILE A 322 -15.68 -27.21 23.35
N ASP A 323 -16.19 -28.45 23.36
CA ASP A 323 -15.39 -29.63 23.70
C ASP A 323 -14.32 -29.98 22.65
N ASP A 324 -14.59 -29.82 21.38
CA ASP A 324 -13.62 -30.07 20.28
C ASP A 324 -12.50 -29.06 20.27
N GLU A 325 -12.80 -27.85 20.69
CA GLU A 325 -11.86 -26.72 20.74
C GLU A 325 -10.80 -26.89 21.83
N ASN A 326 -11.22 -27.27 23.05
CA ASN A 326 -10.29 -27.50 24.15
C ASN A 326 -9.37 -28.70 23.90
N ASN A 327 -9.87 -29.74 23.24
CA ASN A 327 -9.08 -30.89 22.84
C ASN A 327 -8.02 -30.54 21.80
N LEU A 328 -8.35 -29.72 20.78
CA LEU A 328 -7.41 -29.27 19.76
C LEU A 328 -6.34 -28.36 20.36
N ILE A 329 -6.73 -27.41 21.21
CA ILE A 329 -5.81 -26.51 21.91
C ILE A 329 -4.86 -27.30 22.82
N ASN A 330 -5.36 -28.27 23.54
CA ASN A 330 -4.54 -29.11 24.40
C ASN A 330 -3.57 -29.99 23.60
N LEU A 331 -4.00 -30.56 22.47
CA LEU A 331 -3.12 -31.27 21.54
C LEU A 331 -2.00 -30.40 21.00
N ILE A 332 -2.30 -29.19 20.53
CA ILE A 332 -1.30 -28.26 20.02
C ILE A 332 -0.35 -27.74 21.11
N LYS A 333 -0.83 -27.52 22.34
CA LYS A 333 -0.01 -27.12 23.49
C LYS A 333 0.88 -28.24 24.06
N GLN A 334 0.46 -29.50 23.93
CA GLN A 334 1.18 -30.61 24.51
C GLN A 334 2.35 -31.12 23.68
N ASP A 335 2.36 -30.88 22.37
CA ASP A 335 3.39 -31.41 21.50
C ASP A 335 4.00 -30.32 20.56
N LYS A 336 5.11 -29.76 21.00
CA LYS A 336 5.92 -28.78 20.23
C LYS A 336 6.51 -29.33 18.92
N LYS A 337 6.33 -30.63 18.63
CA LYS A 337 6.83 -31.33 17.43
C LYS A 337 5.73 -31.61 16.42
N LEU A 338 4.47 -31.28 16.72
CA LEU A 338 3.37 -31.51 15.81
C LEU A 338 3.54 -30.71 14.54
N LYS A 339 3.81 -31.39 13.44
CA LYS A 339 3.73 -30.77 12.11
C LYS A 339 2.26 -30.66 11.75
N TYR A 340 1.80 -29.43 11.54
CA TYR A 340 0.46 -29.21 11.05
C TYR A 340 0.53 -28.52 9.67
N ILE A 341 -0.41 -28.89 8.83
CA ILE A 341 -0.65 -28.24 7.55
C ILE A 341 -2.08 -27.72 7.62
N TYR A 342 -2.22 -26.40 7.47
CA TYR A 342 -3.51 -25.78 7.37
C TYR A 342 -3.82 -25.48 5.91
N ASP A 343 -4.84 -26.16 5.39
CA ASP A 343 -5.41 -25.83 4.09
C ASP A 343 -6.48 -24.77 4.26
N ALA A 344 -6.13 -23.57 3.85
CA ALA A 344 -7.00 -22.41 3.95
C ALA A 344 -8.23 -22.48 3.03
N ASP A 345 -8.20 -23.32 2.00
CA ASP A 345 -9.29 -23.43 1.03
C ASP A 345 -10.37 -24.42 1.47
N THR A 346 -9.98 -25.44 2.22
CA THR A 346 -10.89 -26.49 2.70
C THR A 346 -11.24 -26.37 4.18
N PHE A 347 -10.64 -25.45 4.93
CA PHE A 347 -10.75 -25.33 6.39
C PHE A 347 -10.34 -26.63 7.12
N ILE A 348 -9.43 -27.40 6.56
CA ILE A 348 -8.91 -28.61 7.15
C ILE A 348 -7.56 -28.32 7.80
N LEU A 349 -7.46 -28.58 9.08
CA LEU A 349 -6.19 -28.67 9.81
C LEU A 349 -5.75 -30.12 9.85
N LYS A 350 -4.60 -30.42 9.28
CA LYS A 350 -3.96 -31.74 9.39
C LYS A 350 -2.91 -31.67 10.50
N VAL A 351 -3.14 -32.49 11.53
CA VAL A 351 -2.19 -32.65 12.62
C VAL A 351 -1.76 -34.09 12.59
N ASP A 352 -0.51 -34.36 12.25
CA ASP A 352 -0.02 -35.70 11.94
C ASP A 352 -0.87 -36.38 10.85
N ASN A 353 -1.51 -37.49 11.19
CA ASN A 353 -2.37 -38.26 10.28
C ASN A 353 -3.88 -37.96 10.46
N ASN A 354 -4.24 -37.02 11.33
CA ASN A 354 -5.62 -36.70 11.62
C ASN A 354 -6.05 -35.42 10.88
N GLU A 355 -7.24 -35.45 10.31
CA GLU A 355 -7.86 -34.28 9.65
C GLU A 355 -8.99 -33.75 10.56
N TYR A 356 -8.91 -32.44 10.83
CA TYR A 356 -9.92 -31.71 11.60
C TYR A 356 -10.57 -30.67 10.70
N LYS A 357 -11.86 -30.82 10.42
CA LYS A 357 -12.64 -29.78 9.75
C LYS A 357 -12.95 -28.69 10.78
N LEU A 358 -12.30 -27.56 10.66
CA LEU A 358 -12.40 -26.49 11.64
C LEU A 358 -13.61 -25.62 11.35
N GLN A 359 -14.40 -25.34 12.38
CA GLN A 359 -15.27 -24.19 12.41
C GLN A 359 -14.41 -22.94 12.69
N SER A 360 -14.87 -21.80 12.26
CA SER A 360 -14.08 -20.55 12.26
C SER A 360 -13.49 -20.13 13.61
N GLN A 361 -14.14 -20.45 14.75
CA GLN A 361 -13.62 -20.20 16.09
C GLN A 361 -12.38 -21.04 16.43
N ILE A 362 -12.36 -22.30 16.00
CA ILE A 362 -11.23 -23.19 16.20
C ILE A 362 -10.02 -22.70 15.39
N LEU A 363 -10.26 -22.17 14.20
CA LEU A 363 -9.24 -21.52 13.37
C LEU A 363 -8.56 -20.34 14.05
N ARG A 364 -9.32 -19.52 14.75
CA ARG A 364 -8.81 -18.39 15.50
C ARG A 364 -7.83 -18.84 16.56
N LYS A 365 -8.22 -19.76 17.43
CA LYS A 365 -7.38 -20.23 18.54
C LYS A 365 -6.19 -21.06 18.07
N ALA A 366 -6.33 -21.85 17.02
CA ALA A 366 -5.21 -22.53 16.39
C ALA A 366 -4.15 -21.55 15.88
N ARG A 367 -4.56 -20.43 15.30
CA ARG A 367 -3.63 -19.39 14.86
C ARG A 367 -2.98 -18.59 15.99
N GLU A 368 -3.72 -18.25 17.04
CA GLU A 368 -3.16 -17.63 18.24
C GLU A 368 -2.06 -18.52 18.84
N ILE A 369 -2.25 -19.83 18.83
CA ILE A 369 -1.27 -20.79 19.34
C ILE A 369 -0.05 -20.87 18.41
N VAL A 370 -0.22 -20.81 17.11
CA VAL A 370 0.88 -20.79 16.13
C VAL A 370 1.74 -19.55 16.29
N TYR A 371 1.13 -18.38 16.43
CA TYR A 371 1.88 -17.14 16.70
C TYR A 371 2.61 -17.16 18.05
N ILE A 372 2.03 -17.80 19.08
CA ILE A 372 2.67 -17.93 20.40
C ILE A 372 3.81 -18.94 20.40
N THR A 373 3.76 -19.96 19.53
CA THR A 373 4.82 -21.00 19.47
C THR A 373 5.98 -20.60 18.54
N GLU A 374 5.79 -19.72 17.58
CA GLU A 374 6.87 -19.13 16.78
C GLU A 374 7.67 -18.06 17.55
N ASP A 375 7.09 -17.46 18.60
CA ASP A 375 7.76 -16.50 19.48
C ASP A 375 8.58 -17.17 20.64
N ILE A 376 8.70 -18.49 20.70
CA ILE A 376 9.34 -19.23 21.81
C ILE A 376 10.62 -19.99 21.37
N ASP A 377 11.01 -19.94 20.15
CA ASP A 377 12.32 -20.37 19.66
C ASP A 377 13.13 -19.13 19.26
#